data_a95f97b7fa1e7caf8af68a7b9d5bd9b7
#
_entry.id   a95f97b7fa1e7caf8af68a7b9d5bd9b7
#
_cell.length_a   1.000
_cell.length_b   1.000
_cell.length_c   1.000
_cell.angle_alpha   90.00
_cell.angle_beta   90.00
_cell.angle_gamma   90.00
#
_symmetry.space_group_name_H-M   'P 1'
#
loop_
_entity.id
_entity.type
_entity.pdbx_description
1 polymer ?
#
loop_
_entity_poly.entity_id
_entity_poly.type
_entity_poly.pdbx_seq_one_letter_code
_entity_poly.pdbx_strand_id
1 'polypeptide(L)'
;MAKIFCVANQKGGVGKTTTTVNLSAGLARLDQRVLLVDLDPQGNATMGAGINKASLKGSIYQVLLGEADVATARMRSESGRFDVLPANRELAGAEVEMVSLENRERLLKEALAAVDQDYDFILIDCPPALSLLTLNGLCSAHGVIIPMQCEYYALEGLSDLVNTIKKVHANLNTDLRIIGLLRVMFDPRMTLSQQVSGQLEQHFGDKVFKTIIPRNVRLAEAPSYGMPGVVFDPSSKGAQAYIAFGAEMVERIKTM
;
A
#
# COMPACT_ATOMS: atom_id res chain seq x y z
N MET A 1 2.06 -4.83 -18.70
CA MET A 1 2.16 -3.62 -17.84
C MET A 1 1.56 -3.94 -16.49
N ALA A 2 2.33 -3.70 -15.44
CA ALA A 2 1.88 -3.91 -14.07
C ALA A 2 0.68 -3.01 -13.72
N LYS A 3 -0.18 -3.49 -12.84
CA LYS A 3 -1.18 -2.65 -12.20
C LYS A 3 -0.59 -2.06 -10.92
N ILE A 4 -0.44 -0.74 -10.87
CA ILE A 4 0.21 0.00 -9.78
C ILE A 4 -0.85 0.61 -8.86
N PHE A 5 -0.80 0.28 -7.57
CA PHE A 5 -1.75 0.78 -6.59
C PHE A 5 -1.05 1.34 -5.35
N CYS A 6 -1.43 2.55 -4.92
CA CYS A 6 -1.07 3.08 -3.62
C CYS A 6 -2.01 2.58 -2.54
N VAL A 7 -1.46 2.22 -1.40
CA VAL A 7 -2.21 2.01 -0.17
C VAL A 7 -2.00 3.23 0.70
N ALA A 8 -2.99 4.12 0.74
CA ALA A 8 -2.85 5.45 1.34
C ALA A 8 -4.01 5.80 2.28
N ASN A 9 -3.68 6.48 3.38
CA ASN A 9 -4.61 7.16 4.28
C ASN A 9 -3.81 8.13 5.14
N GLN A 10 -4.30 9.34 5.36
CA GLN A 10 -3.64 10.36 6.16
C GLN A 10 -3.65 10.03 7.67
N LYS A 11 -4.59 9.20 8.11
CA LYS A 11 -4.64 8.74 9.50
C LYS A 11 -3.58 7.67 9.75
N GLY A 12 -2.78 7.84 10.80
CA GLY A 12 -1.85 6.83 11.29
C GLY A 12 -2.58 5.63 11.91
N GLY A 13 -1.96 4.44 11.86
CA GLY A 13 -2.48 3.24 12.53
C GLY A 13 -3.71 2.58 11.90
N VAL A 14 -4.14 3.01 10.71
CA VAL A 14 -5.30 2.41 10.01
C VAL A 14 -4.95 1.19 9.16
N GLY A 15 -3.80 0.56 9.39
CA GLY A 15 -3.43 -0.69 8.74
C GLY A 15 -2.97 -0.56 7.28
N LYS A 16 -2.43 0.58 6.84
CA LYS A 16 -1.83 0.74 5.49
C LYS A 16 -0.76 -0.32 5.24
N THR A 17 0.29 -0.31 6.01
CA THR A 17 1.41 -1.25 5.92
C THR A 17 0.96 -2.71 6.06
N THR A 18 0.10 -2.99 7.05
CA THR A 18 -0.47 -4.34 7.21
C THR A 18 -1.22 -4.78 5.95
N THR A 19 -1.99 -3.88 5.36
CA THR A 19 -2.72 -4.16 4.11
C THR A 19 -1.76 -4.38 2.96
N THR A 20 -0.76 -3.50 2.77
CA THR A 20 0.19 -3.61 1.65
C THR A 20 0.96 -4.92 1.72
N VAL A 21 1.53 -5.27 2.87
CA VAL A 21 2.29 -6.52 3.05
C VAL A 21 1.43 -7.77 2.87
N ASN A 22 0.24 -7.80 3.47
CA ASN A 22 -0.62 -8.99 3.42
C ASN A 22 -1.32 -9.13 2.06
N LEU A 23 -1.66 -8.03 1.39
CA LEU A 23 -2.16 -8.08 0.01
C LEU A 23 -1.08 -8.56 -0.95
N SER A 24 0.18 -8.11 -0.81
CA SER A 24 1.30 -8.59 -1.62
C SER A 24 1.46 -10.11 -1.50
N ALA A 25 1.48 -10.63 -0.28
CA ALA A 25 1.58 -12.07 -0.04
C ALA A 25 0.31 -12.83 -0.47
N GLY A 26 -0.87 -12.23 -0.32
CA GLY A 26 -2.14 -12.80 -0.80
C GLY A 26 -2.17 -12.93 -2.33
N LEU A 27 -1.72 -11.91 -3.05
CA LEU A 27 -1.61 -11.92 -4.52
C LEU A 27 -0.54 -12.92 -4.99
N ALA A 28 0.61 -13.00 -4.31
CA ALA A 28 1.65 -13.98 -4.62
C ALA A 28 1.16 -15.44 -4.44
N ARG A 29 0.23 -15.70 -3.52
CA ARG A 29 -0.44 -17.01 -3.38
C ARG A 29 -1.41 -17.34 -4.52
N LEU A 30 -1.83 -16.33 -5.26
CA LEU A 30 -2.65 -16.45 -6.47
C LEU A 30 -1.77 -16.41 -7.74
N ASP A 31 -0.49 -16.76 -7.59
CA ASP A 31 0.52 -16.83 -8.66
C ASP A 31 0.73 -15.49 -9.39
N GLN A 32 0.43 -14.37 -8.74
CA GLN A 32 0.74 -13.03 -9.28
C GLN A 32 2.18 -12.64 -8.94
N ARG A 33 2.88 -12.03 -9.89
CA ARG A 33 4.21 -11.43 -9.69
C ARG A 33 4.01 -10.05 -9.05
N VAL A 34 4.51 -9.86 -7.84
CA VAL A 34 4.25 -8.66 -7.05
C VAL A 34 5.54 -7.97 -6.64
N LEU A 35 5.59 -6.66 -6.82
CA LEU A 35 6.57 -5.75 -6.20
C LEU A 35 5.86 -4.92 -5.13
N LEU A 36 6.36 -4.96 -3.90
CA LEU A 36 5.99 -4.02 -2.85
C LEU A 36 7.02 -2.89 -2.83
N VAL A 37 6.56 -1.64 -2.90
CA VAL A 37 7.39 -0.44 -2.74
C VAL A 37 7.09 0.18 -1.39
N ASP A 38 8.09 0.25 -0.51
CA ASP A 38 7.96 0.89 0.80
C ASP A 38 8.34 2.37 0.68
N LEU A 39 7.38 3.29 0.78
CA LEU A 39 7.61 4.74 0.74
C LEU A 39 7.58 5.39 2.14
N ASP A 40 7.52 4.61 3.20
CA ASP A 40 7.59 5.14 4.56
C ASP A 40 9.04 5.09 5.09
N PRO A 41 9.64 6.22 5.50
CA PRO A 41 10.97 6.25 6.12
C PRO A 41 11.11 5.35 7.35
N GLN A 42 10.00 4.96 7.98
CA GLN A 42 10.03 3.98 9.07
C GLN A 42 10.38 2.58 8.59
N GLY A 43 10.22 2.26 7.30
CA GLY A 43 10.55 0.96 6.71
C GLY A 43 9.76 -0.20 7.33
N ASN A 44 8.50 0.03 7.68
CA ASN A 44 7.67 -0.97 8.36
C ASN A 44 7.20 -2.06 7.38
N ALA A 45 6.94 -1.74 6.12
CA ALA A 45 6.61 -2.73 5.10
C ALA A 45 7.84 -3.60 4.78
N THR A 46 9.02 -3.00 4.71
CA THR A 46 10.30 -3.68 4.55
C THR A 46 10.49 -4.73 5.65
N MET A 47 10.34 -4.33 6.91
CA MET A 47 10.49 -5.23 8.06
C MET A 47 9.40 -6.31 8.10
N GLY A 48 8.14 -5.94 7.83
CA GLY A 48 7.01 -6.88 7.78
C GLY A 48 7.12 -7.91 6.64
N ALA A 49 7.92 -7.61 5.61
CA ALA A 49 8.26 -8.53 4.53
C ALA A 49 9.49 -9.43 4.82
N GLY A 50 10.10 -9.31 6.01
CA GLY A 50 11.25 -10.11 6.43
C GLY A 50 12.60 -9.58 5.97
N ILE A 51 12.69 -8.32 5.55
CA ILE A 51 13.94 -7.72 5.09
C ILE A 51 14.57 -6.90 6.20
N ASN A 52 15.85 -7.17 6.47
CA ASN A 52 16.62 -6.46 7.48
C ASN A 52 17.06 -5.08 6.94
N LYS A 53 16.53 -4.01 7.54
CA LYS A 53 16.83 -2.62 7.16
C LYS A 53 18.30 -2.21 7.39
N ALA A 54 19.04 -2.94 8.23
CA ALA A 54 20.44 -2.63 8.50
C ALA A 54 21.41 -3.20 7.45
N SER A 55 20.93 -4.08 6.56
CA SER A 55 21.76 -4.77 5.55
C SER A 55 21.26 -4.58 4.12
N LEU A 56 20.65 -3.44 3.82
CA LEU A 56 20.19 -3.11 2.48
C LEU A 56 21.37 -2.87 1.55
N LYS A 57 21.32 -3.45 0.34
CA LYS A 57 22.26 -3.20 -0.75
C LYS A 57 21.90 -1.96 -1.55
N GLY A 58 20.67 -1.53 -1.46
CA GLY A 58 20.05 -0.36 -2.07
C GLY A 58 18.64 -0.21 -1.50
N SER A 59 18.06 0.97 -1.66
CA SER A 59 16.74 1.28 -1.14
C SER A 59 16.00 2.23 -2.09
N ILE A 60 14.75 2.48 -1.82
CA ILE A 60 13.95 3.48 -2.54
C ILE A 60 14.59 4.87 -2.48
N TYR A 61 15.38 5.19 -1.45
CA TYR A 61 16.11 6.46 -1.35
C TYR A 61 17.05 6.64 -2.56
N GLN A 62 17.97 5.70 -2.79
CA GLN A 62 18.88 5.75 -3.92
C GLN A 62 18.14 5.74 -5.26
N VAL A 63 17.04 5.01 -5.36
CA VAL A 63 16.24 4.95 -6.59
C VAL A 63 15.60 6.30 -6.91
N LEU A 64 15.03 7.00 -5.92
CA LEU A 64 14.43 8.33 -6.12
C LEU A 64 15.46 9.40 -6.48
N LEU A 65 16.71 9.27 -6.03
CA LEU A 65 17.79 10.19 -6.36
C LEU A 65 18.53 9.81 -7.66
N GLY A 66 18.15 8.70 -8.31
CA GLY A 66 18.80 8.24 -9.55
C GLY A 66 20.17 7.59 -9.35
N GLU A 67 20.51 7.21 -8.10
CA GLU A 67 21.79 6.57 -7.73
C GLU A 67 21.75 5.04 -7.89
N ALA A 68 20.56 4.46 -7.98
CA ALA A 68 20.33 3.03 -8.22
C ALA A 68 19.06 2.81 -9.07
N ASP A 69 18.99 1.68 -9.76
CA ASP A 69 17.77 1.24 -10.42
C ASP A 69 16.96 0.28 -9.53
N VAL A 70 15.66 0.14 -9.84
CA VAL A 70 14.74 -0.72 -9.10
C VAL A 70 15.18 -2.19 -9.16
N ALA A 71 15.73 -2.64 -10.28
CA ALA A 71 16.12 -4.03 -10.49
C ALA A 71 17.27 -4.45 -9.56
N THR A 72 18.21 -3.52 -9.29
CA THR A 72 19.36 -3.77 -8.39
C THR A 72 19.01 -3.54 -6.92
N ALA A 73 18.12 -2.58 -6.61
CA ALA A 73 17.75 -2.23 -5.25
C ALA A 73 16.68 -3.18 -4.64
N ARG A 74 15.88 -3.85 -5.49
CA ARG A 74 14.83 -4.77 -5.01
C ARG A 74 15.42 -5.98 -4.30
N MET A 75 14.71 -6.45 -3.28
CA MET A 75 15.06 -7.63 -2.50
C MET A 75 13.89 -8.61 -2.47
N ARG A 76 14.18 -9.90 -2.31
CA ARG A 76 13.16 -10.95 -2.23
C ARG A 76 12.65 -11.12 -0.80
N SER A 77 11.33 -11.05 -0.60
CA SER A 77 10.65 -11.58 0.59
C SER A 77 10.46 -13.09 0.41
N GLU A 78 11.34 -13.86 1.04
CA GLU A 78 11.32 -15.34 0.89
C GLU A 78 10.03 -15.94 1.43
N SER A 79 9.61 -15.53 2.62
CA SER A 79 8.38 -16.00 3.26
C SER A 79 7.12 -15.55 2.50
N GLY A 80 7.11 -14.31 2.00
CA GLY A 80 5.98 -13.71 1.30
C GLY A 80 5.90 -14.08 -0.18
N ARG A 81 7.01 -14.52 -0.80
CA ARG A 81 7.13 -14.87 -2.21
C ARG A 81 6.87 -13.71 -3.18
N PHE A 82 7.19 -12.48 -2.76
CA PHE A 82 7.12 -11.26 -3.58
C PHE A 82 8.42 -10.45 -3.45
N ASP A 83 8.64 -9.52 -4.36
CA ASP A 83 9.79 -8.63 -4.32
C ASP A 83 9.44 -7.34 -3.56
N VAL A 84 10.44 -6.73 -2.95
CA VAL A 84 10.31 -5.50 -2.16
C VAL A 84 11.36 -4.50 -2.64
N LEU A 85 10.95 -3.28 -2.94
CA LEU A 85 11.83 -2.12 -3.00
C LEU A 85 11.85 -1.51 -1.60
N PRO A 86 12.93 -1.76 -0.81
CA PRO A 86 12.92 -1.51 0.61
C PRO A 86 13.16 -0.05 0.96
N ALA A 87 12.73 0.36 2.16
CA ALA A 87 13.02 1.65 2.75
C ALA A 87 13.76 1.51 4.08
N ASN A 88 14.48 2.57 4.41
CA ASN A 88 15.06 2.81 5.72
C ASN A 88 14.96 4.30 6.09
N ARG A 89 15.55 4.70 7.22
CA ARG A 89 15.48 6.09 7.73
C ARG A 89 16.12 7.14 6.81
N GLU A 90 17.03 6.74 5.91
CA GLU A 90 17.65 7.65 4.93
C GLU A 90 16.60 8.28 4.02
N LEU A 91 15.50 7.57 3.75
CA LEU A 91 14.42 8.07 2.92
C LEU A 91 13.81 9.40 3.42
N ALA A 92 13.92 9.71 4.71
CA ALA A 92 13.50 11.01 5.23
C ALA A 92 14.34 12.17 4.64
N GLY A 93 15.61 11.92 4.28
CA GLY A 93 16.47 12.90 3.60
C GLY A 93 16.06 13.15 2.15
N ALA A 94 15.52 12.14 1.48
CA ALA A 94 15.12 12.26 0.08
C ALA A 94 14.12 13.40 -0.17
N GLU A 95 13.20 13.68 0.76
CA GLU A 95 12.24 14.77 0.59
C GLU A 95 12.91 16.14 0.47
N VAL A 96 14.01 16.37 1.17
CA VAL A 96 14.79 17.61 1.09
C VAL A 96 15.57 17.68 -0.23
N GLU A 97 16.21 16.59 -0.61
CA GLU A 97 17.05 16.51 -1.80
C GLU A 97 16.24 16.57 -3.09
N MET A 98 15.10 15.91 -3.14
CA MET A 98 14.18 15.95 -4.29
C MET A 98 13.61 17.33 -4.58
N VAL A 99 13.59 18.28 -3.61
CA VAL A 99 13.04 19.63 -3.83
C VAL A 99 13.72 20.34 -4.98
N SER A 100 15.03 20.11 -5.18
CA SER A 100 15.84 20.73 -6.25
C SER A 100 15.78 20.00 -7.60
N LEU A 101 15.15 18.81 -7.64
CA LEU A 101 15.08 18.01 -8.85
C LEU A 101 13.92 18.44 -9.74
N GLU A 102 14.12 18.35 -11.07
CA GLU A 102 13.04 18.51 -12.03
C GLU A 102 12.10 17.30 -11.99
N ASN A 103 10.82 17.54 -12.27
CA ASN A 103 9.77 16.48 -12.25
C ASN A 103 9.74 15.65 -10.95
N ARG A 104 10.13 16.25 -9.83
CA ARG A 104 10.29 15.61 -8.52
C ARG A 104 9.08 14.80 -8.06
N GLU A 105 7.89 15.05 -8.59
CA GLU A 105 6.66 14.29 -8.28
C GLU A 105 6.55 12.99 -9.09
N ARG A 106 7.40 12.77 -10.09
CA ARG A 106 7.34 11.65 -11.04
C ARG A 106 8.54 10.72 -11.00
N LEU A 107 9.50 10.96 -10.12
CA LEU A 107 10.73 10.17 -10.03
C LEU A 107 10.46 8.68 -9.85
N LEU A 108 9.52 8.33 -8.97
CA LEU A 108 9.11 6.94 -8.78
C LEU A 108 8.44 6.36 -10.02
N LYS A 109 7.60 7.13 -10.72
CA LYS A 109 6.95 6.69 -11.97
C LYS A 109 7.98 6.33 -13.03
N GLU A 110 8.99 7.17 -13.20
CA GLU A 110 10.08 6.97 -14.17
C GLU A 110 10.90 5.73 -13.79
N ALA A 111 11.25 5.56 -12.52
CA ALA A 111 12.00 4.41 -12.04
C ALA A 111 11.23 3.08 -12.20
N LEU A 112 9.92 3.06 -11.93
CA LEU A 112 9.09 1.86 -12.05
C LEU A 112 8.87 1.43 -13.50
N ALA A 113 8.96 2.34 -14.47
CA ALA A 113 8.78 2.03 -15.89
C ALA A 113 9.79 0.96 -16.39
N ALA A 114 11.00 0.92 -15.81
CA ALA A 114 12.02 -0.04 -16.20
C ALA A 114 11.69 -1.50 -15.82
N VAL A 115 10.81 -1.71 -14.82
CA VAL A 115 10.46 -3.06 -14.31
C VAL A 115 8.98 -3.41 -14.50
N ASP A 116 8.23 -2.57 -15.20
CA ASP A 116 6.78 -2.71 -15.38
C ASP A 116 6.34 -4.06 -16.00
N GLN A 117 7.19 -4.65 -16.85
CA GLN A 117 6.91 -5.95 -17.49
C GLN A 117 7.24 -7.16 -16.57
N ASP A 118 7.99 -6.94 -15.49
CA ASP A 118 8.40 -8.00 -14.56
C ASP A 118 7.28 -8.41 -13.63
N TYR A 119 6.27 -7.54 -13.43
CA TYR A 119 5.24 -7.69 -12.42
C TYR A 119 3.83 -7.63 -13.00
N ASP A 120 2.90 -8.28 -12.30
CA ASP A 120 1.46 -8.17 -12.54
C ASP A 120 0.88 -7.06 -11.66
N PHE A 121 1.43 -6.91 -10.43
CA PHE A 121 1.06 -5.88 -9.47
C PHE A 121 2.27 -5.16 -8.89
N ILE A 122 2.17 -3.84 -8.72
CA ILE A 122 3.07 -3.04 -7.89
C ILE A 122 2.22 -2.38 -6.81
N LEU A 123 2.52 -2.65 -5.55
CA LEU A 123 1.83 -2.10 -4.39
C LEU A 123 2.73 -1.11 -3.66
N ILE A 124 2.28 0.12 -3.46
CA ILE A 124 3.05 1.19 -2.85
C ILE A 124 2.49 1.47 -1.45
N ASP A 125 3.28 1.22 -0.40
CA ASP A 125 2.94 1.58 0.98
C ASP A 125 3.29 3.04 1.24
N CYS A 126 2.27 3.89 1.40
CA CYS A 126 2.45 5.31 1.58
C CYS A 126 2.55 5.72 3.05
N PRO A 127 3.41 6.69 3.41
CA PRO A 127 3.42 7.27 4.75
C PRO A 127 2.09 7.98 5.06
N PRO A 128 1.79 8.28 6.33
CA PRO A 128 0.55 8.98 6.70
C PRO A 128 0.57 10.45 6.27
N ALA A 129 1.74 11.05 6.12
CA ALA A 129 1.89 12.44 5.71
C ALA A 129 1.60 12.61 4.22
N LEU A 130 0.95 13.72 3.86
CA LEU A 130 0.85 14.16 2.47
C LEU A 130 2.12 14.92 2.09
N SER A 131 3.17 14.18 1.83
CA SER A 131 4.51 14.67 1.51
C SER A 131 4.86 14.44 0.04
N LEU A 132 6.05 14.85 -0.37
CA LEU A 132 6.57 14.60 -1.72
C LEU A 132 6.70 13.10 -2.01
N LEU A 133 6.99 12.27 -1.00
CA LEU A 133 6.97 10.80 -1.13
C LEU A 133 5.56 10.29 -1.50
N THR A 134 4.54 10.72 -0.75
CA THR A 134 3.16 10.34 -1.07
C THR A 134 2.74 10.82 -2.45
N LEU A 135 3.15 12.02 -2.88
CA LEU A 135 2.89 12.51 -4.23
C LEU A 135 3.56 11.63 -5.28
N ASN A 136 4.80 11.19 -5.08
CA ASN A 136 5.47 10.24 -5.97
C ASN A 136 4.69 8.93 -6.11
N GLY A 137 4.19 8.39 -5.00
CA GLY A 137 3.33 7.22 -5.02
C GLY A 137 2.07 7.46 -5.87
N LEU A 138 1.33 8.53 -5.60
CA LEU A 138 0.09 8.86 -6.31
C LEU A 138 0.31 9.17 -7.80
N CYS A 139 1.42 9.82 -8.15
CA CYS A 139 1.77 10.10 -9.55
C CYS A 139 2.15 8.84 -10.33
N SER A 140 2.62 7.79 -9.65
CA SER A 140 2.99 6.51 -10.24
C SER A 140 1.81 5.54 -10.40
N ALA A 141 0.76 5.72 -9.60
CA ALA A 141 -0.30 4.74 -9.44
C ALA A 141 -1.43 4.89 -10.47
N HIS A 142 -2.03 3.76 -10.86
CA HIS A 142 -3.31 3.70 -11.56
C HIS A 142 -4.48 3.88 -10.59
N GLY A 143 -4.25 3.62 -9.29
CA GLY A 143 -5.29 3.81 -8.32
C GLY A 143 -4.89 3.73 -6.86
N VAL A 144 -5.83 4.10 -5.99
CA VAL A 144 -5.63 4.16 -4.55
C VAL A 144 -6.58 3.19 -3.85
N ILE A 145 -6.00 2.33 -3.01
CA ILE A 145 -6.71 1.51 -2.02
C ILE A 145 -6.65 2.27 -0.70
N ILE A 146 -7.79 2.48 -0.07
CA ILE A 146 -7.92 3.27 1.16
C ILE A 146 -8.33 2.36 2.31
N PRO A 147 -7.38 1.81 3.09
CA PRO A 147 -7.72 1.11 4.34
C PRO A 147 -8.21 2.11 5.37
N MET A 148 -9.30 1.78 6.04
CA MET A 148 -9.87 2.64 7.08
C MET A 148 -10.56 1.83 8.17
N GLN A 149 -10.47 2.33 9.39
CA GLN A 149 -11.26 1.83 10.52
C GLN A 149 -12.64 2.50 10.51
N CYS A 150 -13.69 1.74 10.84
CA CYS A 150 -15.04 2.28 10.97
C CYS A 150 -15.21 2.95 12.33
N GLU A 151 -14.64 4.15 12.47
CA GLU A 151 -14.65 5.00 13.66
C GLU A 151 -15.26 6.37 13.38
N TYR A 152 -15.60 7.14 14.40
CA TYR A 152 -16.35 8.40 14.29
C TYR A 152 -15.73 9.42 13.32
N TYR A 153 -14.42 9.66 13.38
CA TYR A 153 -13.73 10.62 12.50
C TYR A 153 -13.27 10.04 11.16
N ALA A 154 -13.71 8.82 10.82
CA ALA A 154 -13.23 8.15 9.62
C ALA A 154 -13.69 8.85 8.33
N LEU A 155 -14.89 9.40 8.31
CA LEU A 155 -15.46 10.07 7.13
C LEU A 155 -14.84 11.46 6.91
N GLU A 156 -14.49 12.18 7.96
CA GLU A 156 -13.83 13.49 7.86
C GLU A 156 -12.45 13.36 7.22
N GLY A 157 -11.59 12.50 7.77
CA GLY A 157 -10.26 12.27 7.21
C GLY A 157 -10.29 11.66 5.79
N LEU A 158 -11.35 10.93 5.43
CA LEU A 158 -11.54 10.42 4.08
C LEU A 158 -11.80 11.55 3.08
N SER A 159 -12.57 12.57 3.45
CA SER A 159 -12.88 13.71 2.58
C SER A 159 -11.61 14.45 2.15
N ASP A 160 -10.67 14.68 3.07
CA ASP A 160 -9.41 15.36 2.77
C ASP A 160 -8.53 14.54 1.82
N LEU A 161 -8.45 13.23 2.04
CA LEU A 161 -7.72 12.33 1.15
C LEU A 161 -8.35 12.29 -0.26
N VAL A 162 -9.68 12.19 -0.35
CA VAL A 162 -10.41 12.21 -1.63
C VAL A 162 -10.16 13.51 -2.38
N ASN A 163 -10.16 14.66 -1.70
CA ASN A 163 -9.86 15.96 -2.31
C ASN A 163 -8.41 16.01 -2.82
N THR A 164 -7.47 15.45 -2.07
CA THR A 164 -6.08 15.33 -2.52
C THR A 164 -5.95 14.46 -3.76
N ILE A 165 -6.58 13.29 -3.78
CA ILE A 165 -6.58 12.38 -4.96
C ILE A 165 -7.18 13.10 -6.18
N LYS A 166 -8.26 13.86 -6.01
CA LYS A 166 -8.86 14.66 -7.09
C LYS A 166 -7.90 15.72 -7.63
N LYS A 167 -7.15 16.42 -6.77
CA LYS A 167 -6.15 17.40 -7.18
C LYS A 167 -5.01 16.75 -7.95
N VAL A 168 -4.51 15.60 -7.50
CA VAL A 168 -3.46 14.83 -8.21
C VAL A 168 -3.98 14.34 -9.54
N HIS A 169 -5.19 13.78 -9.60
CA HIS A 169 -5.83 13.36 -10.84
C HIS A 169 -5.94 14.51 -11.86
N ALA A 170 -6.38 15.68 -11.42
CA ALA A 170 -6.59 16.81 -12.32
C ALA A 170 -5.30 17.44 -12.86
N ASN A 171 -4.19 17.41 -12.09
CA ASN A 171 -3.00 18.21 -12.40
C ASN A 171 -1.74 17.39 -12.70
N LEU A 172 -1.62 16.16 -12.16
CA LEU A 172 -0.38 15.40 -12.19
C LEU A 172 -0.51 14.01 -12.82
N ASN A 173 -1.63 13.30 -12.58
CA ASN A 173 -1.83 11.92 -13.03
C ASN A 173 -3.30 11.66 -13.35
N THR A 174 -3.70 11.85 -14.59
CA THR A 174 -5.08 11.69 -15.08
C THR A 174 -5.62 10.25 -15.03
N ASP A 175 -4.73 9.26 -14.87
CA ASP A 175 -5.13 7.85 -14.75
C ASP A 175 -5.50 7.46 -13.31
N LEU A 176 -5.11 8.28 -12.33
CA LEU A 176 -5.31 8.01 -10.91
C LEU A 176 -6.79 7.99 -10.55
N ARG A 177 -7.26 6.90 -9.96
CA ARG A 177 -8.64 6.76 -9.47
C ARG A 177 -8.70 6.08 -8.10
N ILE A 178 -9.78 6.26 -7.36
CA ILE A 178 -10.02 5.49 -6.15
C ILE A 178 -10.50 4.09 -6.57
N ILE A 179 -9.73 3.06 -6.22
CA ILE A 179 -10.06 1.65 -6.47
C ILE A 179 -11.08 1.16 -5.48
N GLY A 180 -10.87 1.50 -4.22
CA GLY A 180 -11.86 1.19 -3.21
C GLY A 180 -11.40 1.48 -1.78
N LEU A 181 -12.39 1.43 -0.89
CA LEU A 181 -12.25 1.58 0.55
C LEU A 181 -12.28 0.21 1.20
N LEU A 182 -11.24 -0.12 1.98
CA LEU A 182 -11.13 -1.39 2.69
C LEU A 182 -11.38 -1.16 4.19
N ARG A 183 -12.45 -1.75 4.70
CA ARG A 183 -12.75 -1.72 6.13
C ARG A 183 -11.79 -2.66 6.85
N VAL A 184 -10.97 -2.11 7.76
CA VAL A 184 -9.96 -2.87 8.50
C VAL A 184 -10.17 -2.77 10.00
N MET A 185 -9.66 -3.74 10.74
CA MET A 185 -9.84 -3.85 12.20
C MET A 185 -11.32 -3.77 12.62
N PHE A 186 -12.18 -4.28 11.77
CA PHE A 186 -13.62 -4.22 11.95
C PHE A 186 -14.08 -5.14 13.06
N ASP A 187 -14.93 -4.64 13.97
CA ASP A 187 -15.61 -5.43 14.98
C ASP A 187 -17.13 -5.33 14.77
N PRO A 188 -17.79 -6.39 14.31
CA PRO A 188 -19.22 -6.37 14.04
C PRO A 188 -20.09 -6.25 15.30
N ARG A 189 -19.52 -6.38 16.51
CA ARG A 189 -20.24 -6.20 17.78
C ARG A 189 -20.41 -4.73 18.15
N MET A 190 -19.61 -3.84 17.55
CA MET A 190 -19.65 -2.40 17.81
C MET A 190 -20.67 -1.73 16.90
N THR A 191 -21.75 -1.18 17.50
CA THR A 191 -22.80 -0.45 16.77
C THR A 191 -22.25 0.69 15.91
N LEU A 192 -21.29 1.45 16.43
CA LEU A 192 -20.63 2.53 15.68
C LEU A 192 -19.94 2.01 14.40
N SER A 193 -19.24 0.88 14.50
CA SER A 193 -18.58 0.28 13.34
C SER A 193 -19.58 -0.12 12.25
N GLN A 194 -20.72 -0.67 12.64
CA GLN A 194 -21.81 -1.01 11.72
C GLN A 194 -22.41 0.25 11.06
N GLN A 195 -22.68 1.29 11.86
CA GLN A 195 -23.24 2.54 11.35
C GLN A 195 -22.30 3.22 10.35
N VAL A 196 -21.01 3.35 10.68
CA VAL A 196 -20.00 3.94 9.78
C VAL A 196 -19.86 3.08 8.52
N SER A 197 -19.83 1.76 8.64
CA SER A 197 -19.80 0.84 7.49
C SER A 197 -21.01 1.05 6.56
N GLY A 198 -22.20 1.17 7.10
CA GLY A 198 -23.43 1.44 6.31
C GLY A 198 -23.37 2.80 5.60
N GLN A 199 -22.85 3.84 6.26
CA GLN A 199 -22.65 5.15 5.64
C GLN A 199 -21.63 5.09 4.50
N LEU A 200 -20.54 4.33 4.64
CA LEU A 200 -19.56 4.13 3.56
C LEU A 200 -20.21 3.45 2.35
N GLU A 201 -20.97 2.38 2.57
CA GLU A 201 -21.67 1.66 1.48
C GLU A 201 -22.70 2.57 0.79
N GLN A 202 -23.42 3.39 1.55
CA GLN A 202 -24.40 4.33 1.01
C GLN A 202 -23.75 5.43 0.14
N HIS A 203 -22.58 5.97 0.56
CA HIS A 203 -21.95 7.11 -0.13
C HIS A 203 -20.99 6.69 -1.24
N PHE A 204 -20.33 5.54 -1.11
CA PHE A 204 -19.29 5.08 -2.05
C PHE A 204 -19.68 3.85 -2.86
N GLY A 205 -20.78 3.17 -2.51
CA GLY A 205 -21.35 2.07 -3.27
C GLY A 205 -20.35 0.98 -3.62
N ASP A 206 -20.18 0.76 -4.91
CA ASP A 206 -19.28 -0.24 -5.51
C ASP A 206 -17.78 0.01 -5.20
N LYS A 207 -17.43 1.21 -4.76
CA LYS A 207 -16.07 1.53 -4.30
C LYS A 207 -15.76 1.04 -2.90
N VAL A 208 -16.72 0.52 -2.14
CA VAL A 208 -16.44 -0.19 -0.90
C VAL A 208 -16.14 -1.65 -1.22
N PHE A 209 -14.98 -2.15 -0.81
CA PHE A 209 -14.67 -3.57 -1.00
C PHE A 209 -15.64 -4.44 -0.22
N LYS A 210 -16.03 -5.57 -0.81
CA LYS A 210 -16.89 -6.57 -0.15
C LYS A 210 -16.16 -7.21 1.03
N THR A 211 -14.87 -7.46 0.84
CA THR A 211 -14.01 -8.00 1.89
C THR A 211 -13.87 -7.03 3.05
N ILE A 212 -13.97 -7.55 4.26
CA ILE A 212 -13.77 -6.83 5.52
C ILE A 212 -12.64 -7.52 6.28
N ILE A 213 -11.66 -6.76 6.74
CA ILE A 213 -10.55 -7.28 7.55
C ILE A 213 -10.92 -7.14 9.03
N PRO A 214 -11.12 -8.24 9.75
CA PRO A 214 -11.47 -8.18 11.16
C PRO A 214 -10.27 -7.75 12.01
N ARG A 215 -10.52 -7.24 13.22
CA ARG A 215 -9.47 -7.09 14.22
C ARG A 215 -8.89 -8.48 14.54
N ASN A 216 -7.58 -8.61 14.40
CA ASN A 216 -6.90 -9.90 14.54
C ASN A 216 -5.49 -9.74 15.14
N VAL A 217 -5.24 -10.43 16.26
CA VAL A 217 -3.97 -10.37 17.00
C VAL A 217 -2.82 -10.92 16.16
N ARG A 218 -3.06 -11.99 15.38
CA ARG A 218 -2.01 -12.61 14.55
C ARG A 218 -1.45 -11.66 13.48
N LEU A 219 -2.29 -10.79 12.92
CA LEU A 219 -1.84 -9.75 12.00
C LEU A 219 -0.96 -8.69 12.68
N ALA A 220 -1.18 -8.44 13.99
CA ALA A 220 -0.37 -7.49 14.76
C ALA A 220 0.96 -8.11 15.21
N GLU A 221 1.00 -9.41 15.48
CA GLU A 221 2.20 -10.14 15.90
C GLU A 221 3.15 -10.44 14.74
N ALA A 222 2.64 -10.76 13.56
CA ALA A 222 3.40 -11.22 12.40
C ALA A 222 4.61 -10.33 12.03
N PRO A 223 4.52 -8.96 12.05
CA PRO A 223 5.67 -8.11 11.76
C PRO A 223 6.86 -8.31 12.70
N SER A 224 6.65 -8.70 13.97
CA SER A 224 7.75 -8.98 14.91
C SER A 224 8.55 -10.23 14.54
N TYR A 225 7.97 -11.09 13.70
CA TYR A 225 8.63 -12.27 13.14
C TYR A 225 9.14 -12.05 11.71
N GLY A 226 9.02 -10.82 11.17
CA GLY A 226 9.39 -10.51 9.79
C GLY A 226 8.59 -11.31 8.77
N MET A 227 7.33 -11.57 9.02
CA MET A 227 6.46 -12.37 8.16
C MET A 227 5.14 -11.66 7.85
N PRO A 228 4.62 -11.76 6.61
CA PRO A 228 3.22 -11.40 6.35
C PRO A 228 2.28 -12.27 7.20
N GLY A 229 1.21 -11.67 7.74
CA GLY A 229 0.23 -12.40 8.56
C GLY A 229 -0.42 -13.58 7.85
N VAL A 230 -0.61 -13.50 6.52
CA VAL A 230 -1.11 -14.59 5.68
C VAL A 230 -0.16 -15.79 5.60
N VAL A 231 1.10 -15.60 5.97
CA VAL A 231 2.12 -16.66 6.07
C VAL A 231 2.30 -17.10 7.51
N PHE A 232 2.33 -16.14 8.44
CA PHE A 232 2.56 -16.38 9.87
C PHE A 232 1.48 -17.28 10.51
N ASP A 233 0.20 -16.98 10.22
CA ASP A 233 -0.93 -17.84 10.64
C ASP A 233 -2.01 -17.86 9.54
N PRO A 234 -1.83 -18.74 8.53
CA PRO A 234 -2.74 -18.83 7.39
C PRO A 234 -4.19 -19.18 7.77
N SER A 235 -4.40 -19.79 8.93
CA SER A 235 -5.71 -20.21 9.42
C SER A 235 -6.47 -19.11 10.14
N SER A 236 -5.79 -18.03 10.53
CA SER A 236 -6.41 -16.92 11.25
C SER A 236 -7.45 -16.20 10.37
N LYS A 237 -8.51 -15.69 11.01
CA LYS A 237 -9.56 -14.94 10.30
C LYS A 237 -9.01 -13.72 9.53
N GLY A 238 -7.97 -13.07 10.06
CA GLY A 238 -7.33 -11.95 9.41
C GLY A 238 -6.57 -12.36 8.14
N ALA A 239 -5.83 -13.47 8.20
CA ALA A 239 -5.11 -14.01 7.05
C ALA A 239 -6.07 -14.44 5.94
N GLN A 240 -7.13 -15.17 6.28
CA GLN A 240 -8.16 -15.59 5.33
C GLN A 240 -8.86 -14.39 4.66
N ALA A 241 -9.11 -13.33 5.43
CA ALA A 241 -9.69 -12.11 4.89
C ALA A 241 -8.75 -11.43 3.87
N TYR A 242 -7.42 -11.37 4.13
CA TYR A 242 -6.48 -10.81 3.16
C TYR A 242 -6.29 -11.69 1.92
N ILE A 243 -6.38 -13.02 2.04
CA ILE A 243 -6.38 -13.93 0.88
C ILE A 243 -7.63 -13.67 0.02
N ALA A 244 -8.81 -13.56 0.65
CA ALA A 244 -10.05 -13.21 -0.03
C ALA A 244 -9.97 -11.82 -0.68
N PHE A 245 -9.35 -10.85 -0.01
CA PHE A 245 -9.11 -9.51 -0.56
C PHE A 245 -8.21 -9.54 -1.80
N GLY A 246 -7.16 -10.37 -1.79
CA GLY A 246 -6.33 -10.58 -2.98
C GLY A 246 -7.14 -11.11 -4.16
N ALA A 247 -8.03 -12.07 -3.95
CA ALA A 247 -8.92 -12.58 -4.98
C ALA A 247 -9.92 -11.51 -5.48
N GLU A 248 -10.49 -10.71 -4.57
CA GLU A 248 -11.36 -9.58 -4.93
C GLU A 248 -10.62 -8.53 -5.76
N MET A 249 -9.35 -8.25 -5.44
CA MET A 249 -8.51 -7.33 -6.22
C MET A 249 -8.25 -7.85 -7.64
N VAL A 250 -7.88 -9.11 -7.80
CA VAL A 250 -7.67 -9.73 -9.12
C VAL A 250 -8.93 -9.65 -9.98
N GLU A 251 -10.11 -9.89 -9.39
CA GLU A 251 -11.37 -9.81 -10.12
C GLU A 251 -11.75 -8.37 -10.47
N ARG A 252 -11.55 -7.43 -9.54
CA ARG A 252 -11.89 -6.02 -9.75
C ARG A 252 -11.08 -5.38 -10.89
N ILE A 253 -9.81 -5.74 -11.04
CA ILE A 253 -8.97 -5.16 -12.11
C ILE A 253 -9.32 -5.68 -13.50
N LYS A 254 -9.99 -6.83 -13.64
CA LYS A 254 -10.45 -7.32 -14.96
C LYS A 254 -11.53 -6.42 -15.55
N THR A 255 -12.21 -5.66 -14.70
CA THR A 255 -13.31 -4.75 -15.09
C THR A 255 -12.85 -3.30 -15.22
N MET A 256 -11.57 -3.01 -15.01
CA MET A 256 -10.93 -1.69 -15.13
C MET A 256 -10.32 -1.48 -16.52
#